data_e1d2cbd4ad4bb5b2f63d6665117b551b
#
_entry.id   e1d2cbd4ad4bb5b2f63d6665117b551b
#
_cell.length_a   1.000
_cell.length_b   1.000
_cell.length_c   1.000
_cell.angle_alpha   90.00
_cell.angle_beta   90.00
_cell.angle_gamma   90.00
#
_symmetry.space_group_name_H-M   'P 1'
#
loop_
_entity.id
_entity.type
_entity.pdbx_description
1 polymer ?
#
loop_
_entity_poly.entity_id
_entity_poly.type
_entity_poly.pdbx_seq_one_letter_code
_entity_poly.pdbx_strand_id
1 'polypeptide(L)'
;GLAKHGAKLVTAVATASVPKVTVLIGGSFGAGNYGMCGRAYSPRFLFTWPNARISVMGGEQAASVLATVHRDAENWTPEEAEAFKAPIRQKYEDEGNPYHATARLWDDGIIDPAQTRDVLGLALAAALNAPVEEAPRFGVFRM
;
A
#
# COMPACT_ATOMS: atom_id res chain seq x y z
N GLY A 1 13.56 -16.61 -8.97
CA GLY A 1 13.79 -15.52 -8.04
C GLY A 1 12.56 -14.67 -7.79
N LEU A 2 12.71 -13.72 -6.91
CA LEU A 2 11.63 -12.83 -6.43
C LEU A 2 10.91 -12.10 -7.57
N ALA A 3 11.65 -11.57 -8.54
CA ALA A 3 11.09 -10.85 -9.69
C ALA A 3 10.13 -11.73 -10.50
N LYS A 4 10.50 -12.98 -10.76
CA LYS A 4 9.66 -13.92 -11.52
C LYS A 4 8.36 -14.27 -10.77
N HIS A 5 8.44 -14.50 -9.47
CA HIS A 5 7.25 -14.83 -8.66
C HIS A 5 6.39 -13.58 -8.41
N GLY A 6 7.01 -12.43 -8.19
CA GLY A 6 6.32 -11.15 -8.09
C GLY A 6 5.53 -10.81 -9.36
N ALA A 7 6.12 -11.00 -10.53
CA ALA A 7 5.44 -10.80 -11.81
C ALA A 7 4.20 -11.70 -11.96
N LYS A 8 4.28 -12.96 -11.55
CA LYS A 8 3.12 -13.87 -11.57
C LYS A 8 1.99 -13.41 -10.64
N LEU A 9 2.34 -12.97 -9.42
CA LEU A 9 1.37 -12.45 -8.46
C LEU A 9 0.67 -11.20 -9.00
N VAL A 10 1.45 -10.23 -9.50
CA VAL A 10 0.91 -8.99 -10.09
C VAL A 10 0.01 -9.30 -11.28
N THR A 11 0.43 -10.22 -12.17
CA THR A 11 -0.39 -10.65 -13.29
C THR A 11 -1.72 -11.25 -12.83
N ALA A 12 -1.69 -12.16 -11.86
CA ALA A 12 -2.90 -12.79 -11.34
C ALA A 12 -3.87 -11.76 -10.73
N VAL A 13 -3.35 -10.82 -9.93
CA VAL A 13 -4.16 -9.75 -9.32
C VAL A 13 -4.72 -8.80 -10.38
N ALA A 14 -3.92 -8.41 -11.37
CA ALA A 14 -4.33 -7.47 -12.40
C ALA A 14 -5.38 -8.05 -13.36
N THR A 15 -5.33 -9.37 -13.63
CA THR A 15 -6.22 -10.04 -14.59
C THR A 15 -7.43 -10.70 -13.96
N ALA A 16 -7.50 -10.81 -12.62
CA ALA A 16 -8.64 -11.39 -11.95
C ALA A 16 -9.90 -10.54 -12.18
N SER A 17 -10.95 -11.14 -12.71
CA SER A 17 -12.24 -10.49 -12.99
C SER A 17 -13.21 -10.52 -11.80
N VAL A 18 -12.89 -11.28 -10.77
CA VAL A 18 -13.69 -11.34 -9.53
C VAL A 18 -13.55 -10.08 -8.68
N PRO A 19 -14.55 -9.74 -7.87
CA PRO A 19 -14.40 -8.68 -6.87
C PRO A 19 -13.22 -8.91 -5.94
N LYS A 20 -12.38 -7.89 -5.79
CA LYS A 20 -11.21 -7.90 -4.90
C LYS A 20 -11.45 -6.89 -3.79
N VAL A 21 -11.21 -7.29 -2.56
CA VAL A 21 -11.27 -6.41 -1.39
C VAL A 21 -9.92 -6.48 -0.68
N THR A 22 -9.35 -5.32 -0.39
CA THR A 22 -8.05 -5.20 0.27
C THR A 22 -8.22 -4.57 1.63
N VAL A 23 -7.54 -5.10 2.65
CA VAL A 23 -7.46 -4.50 3.98
C VAL A 23 -5.99 -4.30 4.34
N LEU A 24 -5.60 -3.05 4.55
CA LEU A 24 -4.27 -2.71 5.03
C LEU A 24 -4.25 -2.83 6.56
N ILE A 25 -3.58 -3.85 7.07
CA ILE A 25 -3.51 -4.15 8.51
C ILE A 25 -2.17 -3.74 9.15
N GLY A 26 -1.21 -3.31 8.34
CA GLY A 26 0.13 -2.93 8.75
C GLY A 26 0.84 -2.17 7.64
N GLY A 27 2.13 -2.38 7.48
CA GLY A 27 2.90 -1.72 6.43
C GLY A 27 2.52 -2.22 5.03
N SER A 28 2.26 -1.29 4.13
CA SER A 28 1.98 -1.55 2.72
C SER A 28 2.85 -0.63 1.87
N PHE A 29 3.97 -1.15 1.38
CA PHE A 29 5.03 -0.35 0.76
C PHE A 29 5.36 -0.80 -0.66
N GLY A 30 5.53 0.18 -1.55
CA GLY A 30 6.08 0.00 -2.89
C GLY A 30 5.39 -1.09 -3.70
N ALA A 31 6.17 -1.96 -4.33
CA ALA A 31 5.66 -3.04 -5.18
C ALA A 31 4.84 -4.09 -4.42
N GLY A 32 5.03 -4.23 -3.11
CA GLY A 32 4.19 -5.09 -2.27
C GLY A 32 2.72 -4.64 -2.24
N ASN A 33 2.50 -3.32 -2.23
CA ASN A 33 1.15 -2.75 -2.34
C ASN A 33 0.47 -3.18 -3.65
N TYR A 34 1.17 -3.11 -4.77
CA TYR A 34 0.64 -3.56 -6.07
C TYR A 34 0.30 -5.04 -6.05
N GLY A 35 1.25 -5.89 -5.64
CA GLY A 35 1.08 -7.34 -5.62
C GLY A 35 -0.08 -7.82 -4.74
N MET A 36 -0.44 -7.06 -3.72
CA MET A 36 -1.55 -7.33 -2.81
C MET A 36 -2.82 -6.52 -3.16
N CYS A 37 -2.98 -6.13 -4.40
CA CYS A 37 -4.14 -5.39 -4.90
C CYS A 37 -4.33 -4.02 -4.23
N GLY A 38 -3.29 -3.18 -4.27
CA GLY A 38 -3.43 -1.78 -3.91
C GLY A 38 -4.33 -1.01 -4.88
N ARG A 39 -4.55 0.27 -4.62
CA ARG A 39 -5.50 1.11 -5.38
C ARG A 39 -5.29 1.06 -6.90
N ALA A 40 -4.03 0.94 -7.36
CA ALA A 40 -3.70 0.90 -8.79
C ALA A 40 -4.31 -0.31 -9.55
N TYR A 41 -4.60 -1.40 -8.86
CA TYR A 41 -5.21 -2.60 -9.44
C TYR A 41 -6.73 -2.70 -9.18
N SER A 42 -7.35 -1.58 -8.86
CA SER A 42 -8.79 -1.40 -8.80
C SER A 42 -9.51 -2.45 -7.93
N PRO A 43 -9.17 -2.57 -6.65
CA PRO A 43 -10.02 -3.33 -5.74
C PRO A 43 -11.42 -2.72 -5.72
N ARG A 44 -12.45 -3.51 -5.44
CA ARG A 44 -13.81 -3.00 -5.21
C ARG A 44 -13.85 -2.11 -3.99
N PHE A 45 -13.15 -2.54 -2.93
CA PHE A 45 -12.94 -1.78 -1.71
C PHE A 45 -11.52 -1.96 -1.21
N LEU A 46 -10.98 -0.90 -0.67
CA LEU A 46 -9.72 -0.90 0.04
C LEU A 46 -9.91 -0.19 1.37
N PHE A 47 -9.83 -0.95 2.46
CA PHE A 47 -9.95 -0.44 3.82
C PHE A 47 -8.59 -0.43 4.52
N THR A 48 -8.48 0.40 5.54
CA THR A 48 -7.23 0.60 6.27
C THR A 48 -7.47 0.53 7.76
N TRP A 49 -6.65 -0.20 8.51
CA TRP A 49 -6.65 -0.17 9.96
C TRP A 49 -5.93 1.08 10.47
N PRO A 50 -6.27 1.59 11.69
CA PRO A 50 -5.67 2.82 12.22
C PRO A 50 -4.15 2.78 12.39
N ASN A 51 -3.58 1.58 12.58
CA ASN A 51 -2.15 1.36 12.73
C ASN A 51 -1.40 1.12 11.41
N ALA A 52 -2.10 1.06 10.29
CA ALA A 52 -1.47 0.80 9.00
C ALA A 52 -0.62 1.98 8.52
N ARG A 53 0.31 1.69 7.62
CA ARG A 53 1.15 2.70 6.95
C ARG A 53 1.22 2.36 5.47
N ILE A 54 1.10 3.39 4.65
CA ILE A 54 1.22 3.27 3.20
C ILE A 54 2.18 4.32 2.66
N SER A 55 3.19 3.88 1.91
CA SER A 55 4.11 4.77 1.19
C SER A 55 4.91 3.98 0.15
N VAL A 56 5.79 4.69 -0.56
CA VAL A 56 6.71 4.06 -1.54
C VAL A 56 7.66 3.08 -0.85
N MET A 57 8.12 3.41 0.35
CA MET A 57 8.98 2.55 1.18
C MET A 57 8.81 2.93 2.66
N GLY A 58 9.27 2.09 3.57
CA GLY A 58 9.27 2.41 5.00
C GLY A 58 10.16 3.62 5.31
N GLY A 59 9.77 4.45 6.29
CA GLY A 59 10.47 5.69 6.60
C GLY A 59 11.94 5.49 6.99
N GLU A 60 12.26 4.45 7.76
CA GLU A 60 13.65 4.11 8.11
C GLU A 60 14.48 3.73 6.88
N GLN A 61 13.89 2.94 5.98
CA GLN A 61 14.55 2.56 4.72
C GLN A 61 14.78 3.79 3.84
N ALA A 62 13.78 4.67 3.69
CA ALA A 62 13.90 5.90 2.93
C ALA A 62 14.98 6.81 3.48
N ALA A 63 15.01 7.02 4.80
CA ALA A 63 16.02 7.82 5.46
C ALA A 63 17.44 7.27 5.26
N SER A 64 17.59 5.95 5.36
CA SER A 64 18.87 5.28 5.17
C SER A 64 19.37 5.36 3.72
N VAL A 65 18.49 5.14 2.74
CA VAL A 65 18.85 5.25 1.31
C VAL A 65 19.25 6.69 0.98
N LEU A 66 18.47 7.69 1.40
CA LEU A 66 18.78 9.09 1.13
C LEU A 66 20.07 9.53 1.83
N ALA A 67 20.34 9.05 3.03
CA ALA A 67 21.61 9.30 3.70
C ALA A 67 22.79 8.71 2.91
N THR A 68 22.66 7.49 2.38
CA THR A 68 23.74 6.82 1.65
C THR A 68 24.11 7.54 0.33
N VAL A 69 23.15 8.15 -0.34
CA VAL A 69 23.38 8.85 -1.62
C VAL A 69 23.69 10.34 -1.44
N HIS A 70 23.71 10.85 -0.21
CA HIS A 70 24.05 12.24 0.04
C HIS A 70 25.56 12.50 -0.22
N ARG A 71 25.87 13.66 -0.78
CA ARG A 71 27.26 14.01 -1.18
C ARG A 71 28.26 13.94 -0.03
N ASP A 72 27.83 14.34 1.14
CA ASP A 72 28.70 14.48 2.32
C ASP A 72 28.62 13.28 3.25
N ALA A 73 27.90 12.21 2.85
CA ALA A 73 27.62 11.04 3.70
C ALA A 73 28.89 10.39 4.27
N GLU A 74 29.98 10.37 3.50
CA GLU A 74 31.24 9.76 3.91
C GLU A 74 31.95 10.55 5.04
N ASN A 75 31.58 11.81 5.24
CA ASN A 75 32.21 12.70 6.20
C ASN A 75 31.36 12.90 7.48
N TRP A 76 30.15 12.34 7.53
CA TRP A 76 29.24 12.54 8.64
C TRP A 76 29.64 11.77 9.90
N THR A 77 29.52 12.44 11.04
CA THR A 77 29.47 11.75 12.32
C THR A 77 28.13 10.97 12.45
N PRO A 78 28.06 9.98 13.34
CA PRO A 78 26.80 9.30 13.61
C PRO A 78 25.64 10.26 13.99
N GLU A 79 25.95 11.31 14.72
CA GLU A 79 24.99 12.34 15.15
C GLU A 79 24.48 13.18 13.97
N GLU A 80 25.35 13.56 13.05
CA GLU A 80 24.99 14.29 11.82
C GLU A 80 24.13 13.42 10.90
N ALA A 81 24.49 12.15 10.73
CA ALA A 81 23.70 11.20 9.95
C ALA A 81 22.30 11.02 10.55
N GLU A 82 22.19 10.94 11.88
CA GLU A 82 20.91 10.82 12.58
C GLU A 82 20.07 12.10 12.45
N ALA A 83 20.70 13.27 12.59
CA ALA A 83 20.04 14.55 12.39
C ALA A 83 19.47 14.72 10.97
N PHE A 84 20.17 14.19 9.96
CA PHE A 84 19.67 14.15 8.60
C PHE A 84 18.49 13.19 8.41
N LYS A 85 18.53 12.01 9.03
CA LYS A 85 17.50 10.98 8.90
C LYS A 85 16.21 11.31 9.62
N ALA A 86 16.27 11.97 10.75
CA ALA A 86 15.12 12.23 11.63
C ALA A 86 13.96 12.94 10.91
N PRO A 87 14.16 14.08 10.19
CA PRO A 87 13.07 14.76 9.50
C PRO A 87 12.48 13.92 8.35
N ILE A 88 13.29 13.08 7.73
CA ILE A 88 12.81 12.18 6.66
C ILE A 88 11.87 11.14 7.26
N ARG A 89 12.26 10.48 8.36
CA ARG A 89 11.40 9.53 9.06
C ARG A 89 10.09 10.18 9.51
N GLN A 90 10.16 11.37 10.09
CA GLN A 90 8.97 12.10 10.53
C GLN A 90 8.03 12.37 9.38
N LYS A 91 8.54 12.83 8.23
CA LYS A 91 7.73 13.05 7.04
C LYS A 91 7.02 11.78 6.58
N TYR A 92 7.72 10.64 6.54
CA TYR A 92 7.13 9.36 6.15
C TYR A 92 6.08 8.86 7.15
N GLU A 93 6.25 9.15 8.44
CA GLU A 93 5.25 8.82 9.46
C GLU A 93 4.00 9.69 9.30
N ASP A 94 4.17 10.99 9.07
CA ASP A 94 3.07 11.95 8.90
C ASP A 94 2.27 11.71 7.61
N GLU A 95 2.96 11.41 6.51
CA GLU A 95 2.32 11.20 5.21
C GLU A 95 1.90 9.75 4.97
N GLY A 96 2.48 8.79 5.68
CA GLY A 96 2.18 7.37 5.57
C GLY A 96 1.00 6.90 6.42
N ASN A 97 0.47 7.73 7.31
CA ASN A 97 -0.61 7.33 8.21
C ASN A 97 -1.97 7.23 7.50
N PRO A 98 -2.92 6.47 8.04
CA PRO A 98 -4.22 6.23 7.40
C PRO A 98 -5.04 7.50 7.18
N TYR A 99 -5.00 8.44 8.12
CA TYR A 99 -5.79 9.69 8.02
C TYR A 99 -5.32 10.56 6.85
N HIS A 100 -4.00 10.58 6.61
CA HIS A 100 -3.43 11.26 5.45
C HIS A 100 -3.88 10.61 4.13
N ALA A 101 -3.89 9.27 4.09
CA ALA A 101 -4.31 8.48 2.93
C ALA A 101 -5.81 8.64 2.65
N THR A 102 -6.64 8.50 3.66
CA THR A 102 -8.10 8.63 3.57
C THR A 102 -8.52 10.04 3.14
N ALA A 103 -7.87 11.07 3.68
CA ALA A 103 -8.13 12.47 3.27
C ALA A 103 -7.85 12.73 1.77
N ARG A 104 -7.07 11.86 1.13
CA ARG A 104 -6.72 11.92 -0.30
C ARG A 104 -7.45 10.87 -1.14
N LEU A 105 -8.40 10.16 -0.54
CA LEU A 105 -9.18 9.10 -1.19
C LEU A 105 -8.31 7.95 -1.74
N TRP A 106 -7.21 7.65 -1.06
CA TRP A 106 -6.36 6.51 -1.40
C TRP A 106 -6.95 5.19 -0.92
N ASP A 107 -7.88 5.25 0.01
CA ASP A 107 -8.68 4.13 0.49
C ASP A 107 -10.18 4.50 0.53
N ASP A 108 -11.02 3.56 0.91
CA ASP A 108 -12.46 3.74 1.05
C ASP A 108 -12.87 3.96 2.52
N GLY A 109 -11.91 4.00 3.42
CA GLY A 109 -12.11 4.36 4.82
C GLY A 109 -11.22 3.59 5.79
N ILE A 110 -11.11 4.18 6.98
CA ILE A 110 -10.43 3.56 8.13
C ILE A 110 -11.49 2.76 8.89
N ILE A 111 -11.19 1.50 9.19
CA ILE A 111 -12.09 0.60 9.91
C ILE A 111 -11.47 0.13 11.22
N ASP A 112 -12.31 -0.05 12.25
CA ASP A 112 -11.88 -0.70 13.49
C ASP A 112 -11.53 -2.17 13.19
N PRO A 113 -10.36 -2.66 13.63
CA PRO A 113 -10.00 -4.07 13.50
C PRO A 113 -11.10 -5.04 13.96
N ALA A 114 -11.83 -4.73 15.02
CA ALA A 114 -12.92 -5.55 15.52
C ALA A 114 -14.13 -5.64 14.56
N GLN A 115 -14.32 -4.62 13.73
CA GLN A 115 -15.41 -4.55 12.75
C GLN A 115 -15.04 -5.13 11.38
N THR A 116 -13.82 -5.60 11.20
CA THR A 116 -13.30 -6.05 9.87
C THR A 116 -14.23 -7.08 9.23
N ARG A 117 -14.72 -8.06 10.01
CA ARG A 117 -15.62 -9.10 9.50
C ARG A 117 -16.94 -8.53 8.95
N ASP A 118 -17.55 -7.62 9.69
CA ASP A 118 -18.84 -7.04 9.33
C ASP A 118 -18.70 -6.13 8.10
N VAL A 119 -17.65 -5.32 8.07
CA VAL A 119 -17.33 -4.46 6.92
C VAL A 119 -17.05 -5.28 5.67
N LEU A 120 -16.26 -6.36 5.77
CA LEU A 120 -16.00 -7.25 4.65
C LEU A 120 -17.27 -7.97 4.18
N GLY A 121 -18.12 -8.41 5.09
CA GLY A 121 -19.41 -9.02 4.76
C GLY A 121 -20.31 -8.07 3.98
N LEU A 122 -20.39 -6.83 4.41
CA LEU A 122 -21.17 -5.79 3.74
C LEU A 122 -20.58 -5.43 2.37
N ALA A 123 -19.24 -5.29 2.29
CA ALA A 123 -18.53 -5.00 1.05
C ALA A 123 -18.73 -6.09 0.00
N LEU A 124 -18.66 -7.36 0.41
CA LEU A 124 -18.93 -8.51 -0.47
C LEU A 124 -20.39 -8.56 -0.91
N ALA A 125 -21.33 -8.34 0.00
CA ALA A 125 -22.76 -8.27 -0.33
C ALA A 125 -23.04 -7.16 -1.34
N ALA A 126 -22.44 -5.99 -1.18
CA ALA A 126 -22.56 -4.89 -2.13
C ALA A 126 -21.94 -5.24 -3.50
N ALA A 127 -20.76 -5.87 -3.50
CA ALA A 127 -20.07 -6.26 -4.73
C ALA A 127 -20.84 -7.32 -5.54
N LEU A 128 -21.56 -8.21 -4.86
CA LEU A 128 -22.35 -9.28 -5.50
C LEU A 128 -23.66 -8.77 -6.12
N ASN A 129 -24.06 -7.53 -5.93
CA ASN A 129 -25.19 -6.95 -6.66
C ASN A 129 -24.87 -6.71 -8.16
N ALA A 130 -23.60 -6.66 -8.55
CA ALA A 130 -23.22 -6.64 -9.94
C ALA A 130 -23.03 -8.07 -10.46
N PRO A 131 -23.45 -8.38 -11.69
CA PRO A 131 -23.21 -9.69 -12.27
C PRO A 131 -21.69 -9.92 -12.41
N VAL A 132 -21.27 -11.15 -12.14
CA VAL A 132 -19.91 -11.59 -12.46
C VAL A 132 -19.82 -11.75 -13.98
N GLU A 133 -18.85 -11.10 -14.61
CA GLU A 133 -18.66 -11.22 -16.06
C GLU A 133 -18.25 -12.66 -16.42
N GLU A 134 -18.97 -13.26 -17.35
CA GLU A 134 -18.70 -14.64 -17.83
C GLU A 134 -17.37 -14.71 -18.61
N ALA A 135 -17.00 -13.64 -19.31
CA ALA A 135 -15.75 -13.55 -20.06
C ALA A 135 -14.77 -12.59 -19.35
N PRO A 136 -13.54 -13.04 -19.05
CA PRO A 136 -12.55 -12.18 -18.43
C PRO A 136 -12.16 -11.05 -19.39
N ARG A 137 -12.28 -9.81 -18.93
CA ARG A 137 -11.71 -8.64 -19.60
C ARG A 137 -10.44 -8.25 -18.88
N PHE A 138 -9.32 -8.42 -19.57
CA PHE A 138 -8.04 -8.00 -19.01
C PHE A 138 -7.99 -6.48 -18.93
N GLY A 139 -7.76 -5.99 -17.72
CA GLY A 139 -7.56 -4.56 -17.48
C GLY A 139 -6.25 -4.06 -18.06
N VAL A 140 -6.05 -2.75 -18.03
CA VAL A 140 -4.76 -2.15 -18.36
C VAL A 140 -3.81 -2.38 -17.18
N PHE A 141 -2.69 -3.05 -17.45
CA PHE A 141 -1.62 -3.20 -16.47
C PHE A 141 -0.99 -1.84 -16.19
N ARG A 142 -0.98 -1.47 -14.93
CA ARG A 142 -0.26 -0.29 -14.45
C ARG A 142 0.98 -0.74 -13.69
N MET A 143 2.12 -0.35 -14.19
CA MET A 143 3.41 -0.53 -13.50
C MET A 143 4.02 0.82 -13.17
#